data_6861961b23797eb7ea83839a2d081833
#
_entry.id   6861961b23797eb7ea83839a2d081833
#
_cell.length_a   1.000
_cell.length_b   1.000
_cell.length_c   1.000
_cell.angle_alpha   90.00
_cell.angle_beta   90.00
_cell.angle_gamma   90.00
#
_symmetry.space_group_name_H-M   'P 1'
#
loop_
_entity.id
_entity.type
_entity.pdbx_description
1 polymer ?
#
loop_
_entity_poly.entity_id
_entity_poly.type
_entity_poly.pdbx_seq_one_letter_code
_entity_poly.pdbx_strand_id
1 'polypeptide(L)'
;RVIADEQVPYHVYGGQQDNSAIGIKSRDQDRGIDWKDWYPVSGCESAFLAFNPKSPRVVYGGCYQGIIERWDRATQTVKEIKEYPELALGNAPNSFKYRFNWNAPIISAPSDPNTIYHAGNVVFKTQNGGIDWEVISPDLTRNDKNQQLAGGIPYTNEAAGGENYNTLMSLVASPHDAGVLWAGSDDGLIHLTRDGGKTWVNTTPKGLKEGIINSIEVSPHNPETAYVVVMRYKFMDLTPYVYKTNNYGESWELITEGLEGQHNFVRVVRADPKVQGLLYAGTETGF
;
A
#
# COMPACT_ATOMS: atom_id res chain seq x y z
N ARG A 1 -4.15 -6.85 -3.82
CA ARG A 1 -2.70 -6.72 -4.03
C ARG A 1 -2.04 -8.09 -3.84
N VAL A 2 -0.88 -8.28 -4.46
CA VAL A 2 -0.17 -9.56 -4.44
C VAL A 2 1.30 -9.27 -4.16
N ILE A 3 1.92 -10.08 -3.30
CA ILE A 3 3.36 -10.06 -3.03
C ILE A 3 3.93 -11.48 -3.11
N ALA A 4 5.23 -11.60 -3.32
CA ALA A 4 5.91 -12.88 -3.41
C ALA A 4 7.09 -12.95 -2.42
N ASP A 5 7.42 -14.17 -1.97
CA ASP A 5 8.64 -14.44 -1.22
C ASP A 5 9.83 -14.78 -2.14
N GLU A 6 11.00 -14.96 -1.56
CA GLU A 6 12.23 -15.34 -2.27
C GLU A 6 12.59 -16.84 -2.12
N GLN A 7 11.63 -17.68 -1.73
CA GLN A 7 11.85 -19.13 -1.63
C GLN A 7 11.93 -19.79 -3.01
N VAL A 8 12.33 -21.03 -3.07
CA VAL A 8 12.35 -21.82 -4.33
C VAL A 8 11.62 -23.15 -4.10
N PRO A 9 10.43 -23.37 -4.71
CA PRO A 9 9.67 -22.40 -5.49
C PRO A 9 9.20 -21.23 -4.62
N TYR A 10 9.08 -20.04 -5.20
CA TYR A 10 8.54 -18.89 -4.47
C TYR A 10 7.04 -19.08 -4.23
N HIS A 11 6.54 -18.42 -3.19
CA HIS A 11 5.11 -18.37 -2.92
C HIS A 11 4.56 -16.99 -3.25
N VAL A 12 3.30 -16.96 -3.59
CA VAL A 12 2.51 -15.76 -3.85
C VAL A 12 1.50 -15.61 -2.72
N TYR A 13 1.34 -14.39 -2.21
CA TYR A 13 0.46 -14.09 -1.10
C TYR A 13 -0.50 -12.98 -1.47
N GLY A 14 -1.75 -13.10 -1.04
CA GLY A 14 -2.78 -12.08 -1.28
C GLY A 14 -4.01 -12.27 -0.42
N GLY A 15 -4.69 -11.17 -0.13
CA GLY A 15 -6.02 -11.15 0.48
C GLY A 15 -7.11 -11.24 -0.59
N GLN A 16 -8.21 -11.86 -0.25
CA GLN A 16 -9.40 -12.02 -1.09
C GLN A 16 -10.60 -11.42 -0.36
N GLN A 17 -11.33 -10.56 -1.05
CA GLN A 17 -12.55 -9.98 -0.51
C GLN A 17 -13.56 -11.08 -0.15
N ASP A 18 -14.27 -10.89 0.96
CA ASP A 18 -15.23 -11.85 1.52
C ASP A 18 -14.64 -13.23 1.83
N ASN A 19 -13.32 -13.33 1.90
CA ASN A 19 -12.60 -14.54 2.19
C ASN A 19 -11.40 -14.23 3.09
N SER A 20 -10.41 -15.07 3.13
CA SER A 20 -9.19 -14.90 3.92
C SER A 20 -8.00 -14.53 3.04
N ALA A 21 -6.90 -14.12 3.68
CA ALA A 21 -5.62 -14.03 3.00
C ALA A 21 -4.95 -15.41 2.93
N ILE A 22 -4.31 -15.68 1.80
CA ILE A 22 -3.67 -16.96 1.52
C ILE A 22 -2.24 -16.81 1.04
N GLY A 23 -1.44 -17.84 1.26
CA GLY A 23 -0.16 -18.08 0.60
C GLY A 23 -0.24 -19.35 -0.26
N ILE A 24 0.33 -19.31 -1.46
CA ILE A 24 0.32 -20.42 -2.40
C ILE A 24 1.67 -20.51 -3.13
N LYS A 25 2.21 -21.72 -3.30
CA LYS A 25 3.44 -21.92 -4.08
C LYS A 25 3.22 -21.60 -5.57
N SER A 26 4.24 -21.05 -6.22
CA SER A 26 4.17 -20.63 -7.63
C SER A 26 4.15 -21.82 -8.61
N ARG A 27 4.58 -22.99 -8.18
CA ARG A 27 4.58 -24.21 -8.98
C ARG A 27 4.63 -25.46 -8.10
N ASP A 28 4.11 -26.55 -8.61
CA ASP A 28 4.29 -27.89 -8.08
C ASP A 28 5.08 -28.76 -9.08
N GLN A 29 5.72 -29.85 -8.59
CA GLN A 29 6.55 -30.71 -9.41
C GLN A 29 5.75 -31.83 -10.10
N ASP A 30 4.62 -32.24 -9.52
CA ASP A 30 3.97 -33.50 -9.94
C ASP A 30 2.64 -33.31 -10.66
N ARG A 31 1.75 -32.44 -10.24
CA ARG A 31 0.35 -32.41 -10.69
C ARG A 31 -0.20 -31.05 -11.08
N GLY A 32 0.61 -30.02 -10.97
CA GLY A 32 0.11 -28.65 -11.00
C GLY A 32 -0.46 -28.20 -9.65
N ILE A 33 -0.79 -26.93 -9.54
CA ILE A 33 -1.28 -26.31 -8.31
C ILE A 33 -2.75 -26.64 -8.11
N ASP A 34 -3.11 -27.13 -6.92
CA ASP A 34 -4.49 -27.40 -6.54
C ASP A 34 -4.81 -26.84 -5.13
N TRP A 35 -6.02 -27.10 -4.61
CA TRP A 35 -6.49 -26.61 -3.32
C TRP A 35 -5.64 -27.06 -2.12
N LYS A 36 -4.78 -28.05 -2.23
CA LYS A 36 -3.87 -28.50 -1.15
C LYS A 36 -2.61 -27.67 -1.07
N ASP A 37 -2.35 -26.84 -2.06
CA ASP A 37 -1.11 -26.10 -2.21
C ASP A 37 -1.17 -24.70 -1.57
N TRP A 38 -2.36 -24.24 -1.24
CA TRP A 38 -2.54 -22.99 -0.54
C TRP A 38 -2.80 -23.18 0.96
N TYR A 39 -2.46 -22.20 1.74
CA TYR A 39 -2.68 -22.18 3.17
C TYR A 39 -3.11 -20.77 3.62
N PRO A 40 -3.97 -20.68 4.67
CA PRO A 40 -4.35 -19.38 5.21
C PRO A 40 -3.16 -18.71 5.88
N VAL A 41 -3.13 -17.39 5.77
CA VAL A 41 -2.20 -16.51 6.50
C VAL A 41 -3.00 -15.46 7.25
N SER A 42 -2.31 -14.55 7.99
CA SER A 42 -3.02 -13.51 8.73
C SER A 42 -3.64 -12.46 7.82
N GLY A 43 -4.55 -11.70 8.38
CA GLY A 43 -5.35 -10.72 7.69
C GLY A 43 -6.65 -11.32 7.16
N CYS A 44 -7.47 -10.45 6.62
CA CYS A 44 -8.72 -10.84 6.00
C CYS A 44 -8.77 -10.35 4.55
N GLU A 45 -9.77 -9.62 4.18
CA GLU A 45 -10.05 -9.22 2.80
C GLU A 45 -9.30 -7.97 2.32
N SER A 46 -8.55 -7.29 3.19
CA SER A 46 -7.74 -6.12 2.84
C SER A 46 -6.38 -6.55 2.32
N ALA A 47 -6.10 -6.31 1.13
CA ALA A 47 -5.07 -6.87 0.28
C ALA A 47 -3.59 -6.70 0.70
N PHE A 48 -3.25 -5.94 1.74
CA PHE A 48 -1.85 -5.76 2.13
C PHE A 48 -1.35 -6.84 3.08
N LEU A 49 -0.23 -7.43 2.70
CA LEU A 49 0.53 -8.38 3.51
C LEU A 49 1.99 -7.94 3.55
N ALA A 50 2.67 -8.18 4.67
CA ALA A 50 4.09 -7.93 4.82
C ALA A 50 4.76 -9.09 5.54
N PHE A 51 5.99 -9.41 5.15
CA PHE A 51 6.82 -10.45 5.76
C PHE A 51 8.28 -10.26 5.36
N ASN A 52 9.18 -10.99 6.01
CA ASN A 52 10.54 -11.13 5.53
C ASN A 52 10.55 -12.04 4.28
N PRO A 53 10.87 -11.54 3.09
CA PRO A 53 10.76 -12.33 1.84
C PRO A 53 11.69 -13.55 1.82
N LYS A 54 12.81 -13.52 2.56
CA LYS A 54 13.74 -14.65 2.69
C LYS A 54 13.27 -15.70 3.70
N SER A 55 12.42 -15.30 4.64
CA SER A 55 11.94 -16.18 5.71
C SER A 55 10.52 -15.78 6.13
N PRO A 56 9.48 -16.13 5.35
CA PRO A 56 8.10 -15.71 5.58
C PRO A 56 7.43 -16.54 6.69
N ARG A 57 8.15 -16.76 7.80
CA ARG A 57 7.60 -17.44 8.98
C ARG A 57 6.51 -16.60 9.65
N VAL A 58 6.78 -15.30 9.78
CA VAL A 58 5.84 -14.35 10.37
C VAL A 58 5.25 -13.52 9.23
N VAL A 59 3.92 -13.50 9.15
CA VAL A 59 3.17 -12.71 8.18
C VAL A 59 2.32 -11.70 8.94
N TYR A 60 2.38 -10.46 8.48
CA TYR A 60 1.52 -9.37 8.92
C TYR A 60 0.46 -9.16 7.86
N GLY A 61 -0.81 -9.20 8.23
CA GLY A 61 -1.92 -9.09 7.30
C GLY A 61 -2.95 -8.08 7.79
N GLY A 62 -3.48 -7.31 6.85
CA GLY A 62 -4.47 -6.28 7.11
C GLY A 62 -5.91 -6.76 6.98
N CYS A 63 -6.76 -6.09 7.71
CA CYS A 63 -8.20 -6.14 7.56
C CYS A 63 -8.74 -4.70 7.51
N TYR A 64 -10.01 -4.52 7.16
CA TYR A 64 -10.62 -3.18 7.14
C TYR A 64 -10.54 -2.49 8.51
N GLN A 65 -10.80 -1.19 8.56
CA GLN A 65 -10.69 -0.34 9.76
C GLN A 65 -9.27 -0.24 10.37
N GLY A 66 -8.22 -0.55 9.60
CA GLY A 66 -6.85 -0.53 10.07
C GLY A 66 -6.49 -1.66 11.02
N ILE A 67 -7.29 -2.73 11.05
CA ILE A 67 -6.92 -3.94 11.78
C ILE A 67 -5.71 -4.55 11.11
N ILE A 68 -4.70 -4.88 11.91
CA ILE A 68 -3.51 -5.59 11.48
C ILE A 68 -3.27 -6.77 12.42
N GLU A 69 -2.99 -7.93 11.83
CA GLU A 69 -2.70 -9.16 12.53
C GLU A 69 -1.27 -9.61 12.25
N ARG A 70 -0.68 -10.27 13.23
CA ARG A 70 0.59 -10.96 13.14
C ARG A 70 0.37 -12.46 13.33
N TRP A 71 0.64 -13.23 12.28
CA TRP A 71 0.57 -14.68 12.29
C TRP A 71 1.98 -15.30 12.31
N ASP A 72 2.22 -16.28 13.16
CA ASP A 72 3.46 -17.07 13.20
C ASP A 72 3.16 -18.49 12.71
N ARG A 73 3.70 -18.83 11.55
CA ARG A 73 3.52 -20.13 10.90
C ARG A 73 4.00 -21.31 11.76
N ALA A 74 5.06 -21.13 12.56
CA ALA A 74 5.62 -22.21 13.36
C ALA A 74 4.76 -22.58 14.56
N THR A 75 4.10 -21.61 15.16
CA THR A 75 3.23 -21.79 16.34
C THR A 75 1.74 -21.80 15.99
N GLN A 76 1.39 -21.45 14.74
CA GLN A 76 0.01 -21.27 14.27
C GLN A 76 -0.79 -20.26 15.12
N THR A 77 -0.10 -19.29 15.70
CA THR A 77 -0.73 -18.26 16.54
C THR A 77 -0.99 -16.99 15.74
N VAL A 78 -2.16 -16.41 15.92
CA VAL A 78 -2.55 -15.10 15.40
C VAL A 78 -2.67 -14.12 16.57
N LYS A 79 -2.17 -12.90 16.40
CA LYS A 79 -2.34 -11.79 17.34
C LYS A 79 -2.78 -10.56 16.58
N GLU A 80 -3.86 -9.93 17.03
CA GLU A 80 -4.17 -8.57 16.61
C GLU A 80 -3.18 -7.62 17.28
N ILE A 81 -2.62 -6.73 16.47
CA ILE A 81 -1.56 -5.80 16.88
C ILE A 81 -1.88 -4.37 16.43
N LYS A 82 -3.18 -4.02 16.34
CA LYS A 82 -3.63 -2.70 15.91
C LYS A 82 -3.00 -1.60 16.77
N GLU A 83 -2.55 -0.53 16.14
CA GLU A 83 -1.78 0.58 16.76
C GLU A 83 -2.60 1.37 17.78
N TYR A 84 -3.88 1.51 17.51
CA TYR A 84 -4.83 2.23 18.36
C TYR A 84 -6.18 1.53 18.33
N PRO A 85 -6.67 1.05 19.50
CA PRO A 85 -7.92 0.31 19.57
C PRO A 85 -9.13 1.25 19.46
N GLU A 86 -9.60 1.47 18.26
CA GLU A 86 -10.75 2.31 17.95
C GLU A 86 -11.75 1.55 17.09
N LEU A 87 -13.03 1.57 17.48
CA LEU A 87 -14.11 0.97 16.71
C LEU A 87 -14.65 2.01 15.73
N ALA A 88 -14.42 1.76 14.44
CA ALA A 88 -14.86 2.66 13.38
C ALA A 88 -16.30 2.38 12.91
N LEU A 89 -16.87 1.22 13.23
CA LEU A 89 -18.17 0.80 12.75
C LEU A 89 -19.28 1.80 13.14
N GLY A 90 -19.98 2.34 12.15
CA GLY A 90 -21.09 3.25 12.33
C GLY A 90 -20.73 4.68 12.77
N ASN A 91 -19.44 4.98 12.90
CA ASN A 91 -18.94 6.29 13.30
C ASN A 91 -18.39 7.08 12.11
N ALA A 92 -18.46 8.40 12.18
CA ALA A 92 -17.93 9.26 11.14
C ALA A 92 -16.39 9.40 11.26
N PRO A 93 -15.63 9.27 10.17
CA PRO A 93 -14.18 9.35 10.16
C PRO A 93 -13.60 10.64 10.74
N ASN A 94 -14.35 11.76 10.71
CA ASN A 94 -13.93 13.03 11.29
C ASN A 94 -13.79 13.00 12.82
N SER A 95 -14.37 12.00 13.48
CA SER A 95 -14.26 11.78 14.92
C SER A 95 -13.10 10.87 15.31
N PHE A 96 -12.48 10.18 14.36
CA PHE A 96 -11.40 9.24 14.64
C PHE A 96 -10.08 9.95 14.93
N LYS A 97 -9.31 9.37 15.85
CA LYS A 97 -7.93 9.76 16.06
C LYS A 97 -7.09 9.42 14.82
N TYR A 98 -7.28 8.23 14.26
CA TYR A 98 -6.62 7.77 13.06
C TYR A 98 -7.65 7.21 12.06
N ARG A 99 -7.50 7.58 10.81
CA ARG A 99 -8.34 7.12 9.70
C ARG A 99 -7.56 6.09 8.89
N PHE A 100 -8.20 4.97 8.59
CA PHE A 100 -7.65 3.93 7.74
C PHE A 100 -8.56 3.68 6.55
N ASN A 101 -7.98 3.44 5.39
CA ASN A 101 -8.73 2.95 4.25
C ASN A 101 -8.97 1.45 4.38
N TRP A 102 -9.89 0.91 3.59
CA TRP A 102 -10.07 -0.53 3.43
C TRP A 102 -8.74 -1.24 3.14
N ASN A 103 -7.95 -0.67 2.21
CA ASN A 103 -6.64 -1.16 1.82
C ASN A 103 -5.53 -0.34 2.50
N ALA A 104 -5.51 -0.31 3.81
CA ALA A 104 -4.45 0.37 4.55
C ALA A 104 -3.06 -0.27 4.28
N PRO A 105 -2.06 0.48 3.86
CA PRO A 105 -0.74 -0.07 3.52
C PRO A 105 -0.04 -0.72 4.71
N ILE A 106 0.49 -1.93 4.50
CA ILE A 106 1.39 -2.63 5.41
C ILE A 106 2.61 -3.03 4.60
N ILE A 107 3.81 -2.65 5.04
CA ILE A 107 5.06 -3.00 4.38
C ILE A 107 6.14 -3.37 5.38
N SER A 108 7.05 -4.26 4.99
CA SER A 108 8.33 -4.49 5.67
C SER A 108 9.41 -3.60 5.05
N ALA A 109 10.35 -3.11 5.88
CA ALA A 109 11.49 -2.37 5.36
C ALA A 109 12.45 -3.31 4.63
N PRO A 110 12.92 -2.97 3.40
CA PRO A 110 13.90 -3.80 2.68
C PRO A 110 15.22 -3.97 3.42
N SER A 111 15.65 -2.95 4.16
CA SER A 111 16.90 -2.93 4.93
C SER A 111 16.83 -3.71 6.24
N ASP A 112 15.65 -3.82 6.83
CA ASP A 112 15.38 -4.58 8.06
C ASP A 112 13.96 -5.13 8.04
N PRO A 113 13.75 -6.37 7.61
CA PRO A 113 12.42 -6.97 7.51
C PRO A 113 11.66 -7.14 8.83
N ASN A 114 12.29 -6.89 9.98
CA ASN A 114 11.61 -6.84 11.28
C ASN A 114 10.95 -5.47 11.52
N THR A 115 11.39 -4.44 10.80
CA THR A 115 10.74 -3.13 10.80
C THR A 115 9.52 -3.19 9.90
N ILE A 116 8.35 -3.01 10.49
CA ILE A 116 7.05 -2.98 9.80
C ILE A 116 6.49 -1.56 9.88
N TYR A 117 5.97 -1.11 8.76
CA TYR A 117 5.20 0.14 8.67
C TYR A 117 3.74 -0.17 8.37
N HIS A 118 2.83 0.57 9.00
CA HIS A 118 1.40 0.58 8.70
C HIS A 118 0.94 2.01 8.49
N ALA A 119 0.00 2.24 7.59
CA ALA A 119 -0.41 3.60 7.24
C ALA A 119 -1.92 3.80 7.27
N GLY A 120 -2.34 4.78 8.06
CA GLY A 120 -3.67 5.38 8.05
C GLY A 120 -3.62 6.77 7.40
N ASN A 121 -4.06 7.81 8.09
CA ASN A 121 -3.75 9.20 7.72
C ASN A 121 -2.33 9.63 8.14
N VAL A 122 -1.71 8.84 9.01
CA VAL A 122 -0.31 8.95 9.45
C VAL A 122 0.42 7.64 9.17
N VAL A 123 1.74 7.64 9.27
CA VAL A 123 2.58 6.44 9.17
C VAL A 123 2.98 5.98 10.56
N PHE A 124 2.75 4.70 10.83
CA PHE A 124 3.19 3.99 12.03
C PHE A 124 4.37 3.09 11.73
N LYS A 125 5.21 2.87 12.71
CA LYS A 125 6.38 2.00 12.66
C LYS A 125 6.45 1.12 13.90
N THR A 126 6.75 -0.16 13.72
CA THR A 126 7.13 -1.09 14.79
C THR A 126 8.40 -1.84 14.43
N GLN A 127 9.21 -2.19 15.45
CA GLN A 127 10.43 -2.99 15.31
C GLN A 127 10.42 -4.20 16.25
N ASN A 128 9.33 -4.43 16.95
CA ASN A 128 9.19 -5.51 17.95
C ASN A 128 7.93 -6.37 17.72
N GLY A 129 7.51 -6.46 16.46
CA GLY A 129 6.40 -7.32 16.07
C GLY A 129 5.01 -6.80 16.47
N GLY A 130 4.85 -5.47 16.58
CA GLY A 130 3.60 -4.82 16.91
C GLY A 130 3.28 -4.73 18.40
N ILE A 131 4.29 -4.95 19.27
CA ILE A 131 4.13 -4.73 20.74
C ILE A 131 3.98 -3.24 20.99
N ASP A 132 4.84 -2.44 20.35
CA ASP A 132 4.80 -0.99 20.41
C ASP A 132 4.79 -0.41 18.99
N TRP A 133 4.08 0.71 18.82
CA TRP A 133 4.01 1.47 17.59
C TRP A 133 4.42 2.93 17.82
N GLU A 134 5.27 3.42 16.96
CA GLU A 134 5.69 4.82 16.89
C GLU A 134 4.96 5.51 15.72
N VAL A 135 4.38 6.70 15.96
CA VAL A 135 3.89 7.57 14.88
C VAL A 135 5.05 8.36 14.34
N ILE A 136 5.41 8.15 13.08
CA ILE A 136 6.59 8.74 12.44
C ILE A 136 6.24 9.80 11.39
N SER A 137 4.98 10.25 11.34
CA SER A 137 4.57 11.33 10.43
C SER A 137 3.48 12.20 11.04
N PRO A 138 3.32 13.46 10.58
CA PRO A 138 2.06 14.18 10.72
C PRO A 138 0.95 13.52 9.88
N ASP A 139 -0.26 14.10 9.87
CA ASP A 139 -1.29 13.76 8.89
C ASP A 139 -0.80 14.13 7.47
N LEU A 140 -0.66 13.14 6.60
CA LEU A 140 -0.12 13.27 5.24
C LEU A 140 -1.22 13.40 4.17
N THR A 141 -2.43 13.75 4.59
CA THR A 141 -3.60 13.94 3.73
C THR A 141 -4.03 15.39 3.69
N ARG A 142 -5.02 15.73 2.85
CA ARG A 142 -5.66 17.07 2.88
C ARG A 142 -6.45 17.29 4.16
N ASN A 143 -6.89 16.21 4.81
CA ASN A 143 -7.65 16.22 6.05
C ASN A 143 -8.91 17.12 5.99
N ASP A 144 -9.62 17.10 4.86
CA ASP A 144 -10.84 17.87 4.67
C ASP A 144 -12.00 17.23 5.45
N LYS A 145 -12.44 17.88 6.50
CA LYS A 145 -13.50 17.38 7.39
C LYS A 145 -14.85 17.21 6.69
N ASN A 146 -15.10 17.94 5.60
CA ASN A 146 -16.31 17.80 4.79
C ASN A 146 -16.33 16.51 3.96
N GLN A 147 -15.17 15.87 3.78
CA GLN A 147 -15.01 14.59 3.08
C GLN A 147 -14.87 13.39 4.04
N GLN A 148 -15.08 13.60 5.33
CA GLN A 148 -14.94 12.61 6.39
C GLN A 148 -16.28 12.39 7.12
N LEU A 149 -17.37 12.34 6.36
CA LEU A 149 -18.73 12.16 6.91
C LEU A 149 -19.06 10.67 7.09
N ALA A 150 -20.11 10.39 7.82
CA ALA A 150 -20.57 9.04 8.05
C ALA A 150 -20.86 8.29 6.73
N GLY A 151 -20.52 7.01 6.68
CA GLY A 151 -20.74 6.16 5.51
C GLY A 151 -19.85 6.48 4.30
N GLY A 152 -18.70 7.15 4.50
CA GLY A 152 -17.77 7.44 3.42
C GLY A 152 -18.25 8.52 2.44
N ILE A 153 -19.26 9.30 2.80
CA ILE A 153 -19.76 10.44 2.00
C ILE A 153 -18.64 11.49 1.86
N PRO A 154 -18.42 12.12 0.66
CA PRO A 154 -19.31 12.09 -0.51
C PRO A 154 -19.08 10.94 -1.50
N TYR A 155 -18.11 10.06 -1.29
CA TYR A 155 -17.70 9.08 -2.29
C TYR A 155 -18.44 7.75 -2.21
N THR A 156 -18.83 7.33 -1.01
CA THR A 156 -19.58 6.08 -0.78
C THR A 156 -20.68 6.28 0.25
N ASN A 157 -21.64 5.35 0.31
CA ASN A 157 -22.66 5.24 1.38
C ASN A 157 -22.33 4.07 2.30
N GLU A 158 -21.12 3.58 2.29
CA GLU A 158 -20.68 2.48 3.09
C GLU A 158 -20.60 2.90 4.57
N ALA A 159 -21.20 2.14 5.47
CA ALA A 159 -21.29 2.46 6.90
C ALA A 159 -20.45 1.53 7.78
N ALA A 160 -19.72 0.59 7.20
CA ALA A 160 -18.92 -0.38 7.95
C ALA A 160 -17.58 0.20 8.46
N GLY A 161 -17.26 1.46 8.14
CA GLY A 161 -16.04 2.13 8.59
C GLY A 161 -14.79 1.70 7.84
N GLY A 162 -14.95 1.09 6.66
CA GLY A 162 -13.86 0.66 5.80
C GLY A 162 -13.48 1.66 4.70
N GLU A 163 -14.45 2.44 4.23
CA GLU A 163 -14.31 3.38 3.11
C GLU A 163 -13.97 4.82 3.57
N ASN A 164 -13.08 4.94 4.54
CA ASN A 164 -12.66 6.26 5.02
C ASN A 164 -11.86 7.00 3.94
N TYR A 165 -12.09 8.30 3.83
CA TYR A 165 -11.35 9.19 2.93
C TYR A 165 -10.36 10.06 3.69
N ASN A 166 -9.43 10.69 2.97
CA ASN A 166 -8.23 11.33 3.50
C ASN A 166 -7.36 10.32 4.28
N THR A 167 -6.94 9.28 3.58
CA THR A 167 -6.11 8.18 4.07
C THR A 167 -4.95 7.90 3.12
N LEU A 168 -3.94 7.21 3.60
CA LEU A 168 -2.83 6.75 2.76
C LEU A 168 -3.23 5.44 2.05
N MET A 169 -2.99 5.41 0.74
CA MET A 169 -3.27 4.27 -0.15
C MET A 169 -2.00 3.58 -0.65
N SER A 170 -0.88 4.27 -0.58
CA SER A 170 0.42 3.74 -0.98
C SER A 170 1.49 4.17 0.01
N LEU A 171 2.31 3.23 0.42
CA LEU A 171 3.50 3.44 1.24
C LEU A 171 4.62 2.55 0.69
N VAL A 172 5.80 3.13 0.49
CA VAL A 172 6.95 2.40 -0.05
C VAL A 172 8.22 2.83 0.67
N ALA A 173 8.97 1.85 1.15
CA ALA A 173 10.32 2.06 1.66
C ALA A 173 11.34 1.87 0.52
N SER A 174 12.32 2.76 0.44
CA SER A 174 13.38 2.66 -0.55
C SER A 174 14.22 1.40 -0.34
N PRO A 175 14.56 0.67 -1.42
CA PRO A 175 15.52 -0.44 -1.32
C PRO A 175 16.97 0.03 -1.19
N HIS A 176 17.25 1.32 -1.37
CA HIS A 176 18.60 1.90 -1.37
C HIS A 176 18.97 2.54 -0.04
N ASP A 177 18.01 3.14 0.65
CA ASP A 177 18.23 3.91 1.88
C ASP A 177 17.10 3.68 2.87
N ALA A 178 17.44 3.22 4.06
CA ALA A 178 16.51 2.94 5.15
C ALA A 178 15.75 4.18 5.68
N GLY A 179 16.30 5.37 5.45
CA GLY A 179 15.66 6.63 5.85
C GLY A 179 14.63 7.14 4.86
N VAL A 180 14.53 6.55 3.67
CA VAL A 180 13.67 7.05 2.59
C VAL A 180 12.37 6.28 2.52
N LEU A 181 11.25 7.00 2.74
CA LEU A 181 9.88 6.49 2.60
C LEU A 181 9.06 7.44 1.73
N TRP A 182 8.24 6.85 0.87
CA TRP A 182 7.26 7.56 0.05
C TRP A 182 5.86 7.19 0.50
N ALA A 183 4.99 8.18 0.65
CA ALA A 183 3.58 8.00 1.01
C ALA A 183 2.67 8.70 0.01
N GLY A 184 1.60 8.03 -0.39
CA GLY A 184 0.60 8.55 -1.30
C GLY A 184 -0.81 8.40 -0.75
N SER A 185 -1.61 9.47 -0.78
CA SER A 185 -2.96 9.50 -0.24
C SER A 185 -4.04 9.24 -1.30
N ASP A 186 -5.25 8.95 -0.84
CA ASP A 186 -6.44 8.80 -1.69
C ASP A 186 -6.99 10.14 -2.18
N ASP A 187 -6.53 11.24 -1.59
CA ASP A 187 -6.89 12.62 -1.94
C ASP A 187 -5.81 13.36 -2.75
N GLY A 188 -4.80 12.62 -3.25
CA GLY A 188 -3.87 13.07 -4.28
C GLY A 188 -2.60 13.76 -3.78
N LEU A 189 -2.21 13.57 -2.54
CA LEU A 189 -0.94 14.07 -2.03
C LEU A 189 0.14 13.00 -2.05
N ILE A 190 1.37 13.42 -2.37
CA ILE A 190 2.56 12.60 -2.33
C ILE A 190 3.56 13.23 -1.35
N HIS A 191 3.99 12.47 -0.37
CA HIS A 191 4.97 12.91 0.62
C HIS A 191 6.19 12.00 0.62
N LEU A 192 7.33 12.61 0.92
CA LEU A 192 8.63 11.95 1.03
C LEU A 192 9.30 12.31 2.35
N THR A 193 9.83 11.31 3.02
CA THR A 193 10.85 11.51 4.06
C THR A 193 12.19 10.93 3.58
N ARG A 194 13.30 11.53 4.03
CA ARG A 194 14.66 11.05 3.77
C ARG A 194 15.47 10.87 5.06
N ASP A 195 14.80 10.96 6.20
CA ASP A 195 15.43 10.91 7.53
C ASP A 195 14.68 9.96 8.50
N GLY A 196 13.99 8.97 7.95
CA GLY A 196 13.29 7.95 8.71
C GLY A 196 11.99 8.42 9.36
N GLY A 197 11.37 9.47 8.80
CA GLY A 197 10.10 10.00 9.27
C GLY A 197 10.20 11.22 10.19
N LYS A 198 11.40 11.74 10.44
CA LYS A 198 11.57 12.95 11.27
C LYS A 198 11.02 14.20 10.58
N THR A 199 11.22 14.27 9.27
CA THR A 199 10.64 15.33 8.41
C THR A 199 9.96 14.72 7.20
N TRP A 200 8.85 15.34 6.77
CA TRP A 200 8.11 14.95 5.58
C TRP A 200 7.89 16.16 4.68
N VAL A 201 8.21 15.98 3.40
CA VAL A 201 8.09 17.02 2.38
C VAL A 201 6.97 16.62 1.42
N ASN A 202 6.05 17.54 1.15
CA ASN A 202 5.05 17.36 0.09
C ASN A 202 5.73 17.54 -1.27
N THR A 203 5.76 16.48 -2.06
CA THR A 203 6.38 16.42 -3.39
C THR A 203 5.35 16.25 -4.51
N THR A 204 4.08 16.51 -4.23
CA THR A 204 2.98 16.34 -5.19
C THR A 204 3.25 17.11 -6.49
N PRO A 205 3.10 16.51 -7.68
CA PRO A 205 3.26 17.18 -8.96
C PRO A 205 2.40 18.45 -9.03
N LYS A 206 2.99 19.55 -9.46
CA LYS A 206 2.29 20.82 -9.58
C LYS A 206 1.10 20.69 -10.53
N GLY A 207 -0.08 21.06 -10.06
CA GLY A 207 -1.32 21.00 -10.85
C GLY A 207 -2.00 19.62 -10.84
N LEU A 208 -1.45 18.63 -10.13
CA LEU A 208 -2.15 17.36 -9.93
C LEU A 208 -3.46 17.63 -9.18
N LYS A 209 -4.56 17.20 -9.78
CA LYS A 209 -5.88 17.26 -9.17
C LYS A 209 -6.06 16.10 -8.19
N GLU A 210 -7.03 16.23 -7.32
CA GLU A 210 -7.45 15.19 -6.37
C GLU A 210 -7.66 13.85 -7.07
N GLY A 211 -7.15 12.78 -6.48
CA GLY A 211 -7.17 11.43 -7.02
C GLY A 211 -6.41 10.45 -6.13
N ILE A 212 -6.59 9.18 -6.34
CA ILE A 212 -5.98 8.12 -5.54
C ILE A 212 -4.54 7.91 -6.00
N ILE A 213 -3.55 8.12 -5.12
CA ILE A 213 -2.17 7.70 -5.36
C ILE A 213 -2.10 6.18 -5.13
N ASN A 214 -2.43 5.41 -6.15
CA ASN A 214 -2.65 3.98 -6.02
C ASN A 214 -1.37 3.14 -5.95
N SER A 215 -0.32 3.59 -6.62
CA SER A 215 0.96 2.90 -6.66
C SER A 215 2.11 3.89 -6.68
N ILE A 216 3.09 3.64 -5.85
CA ILE A 216 4.41 4.28 -5.91
C ILE A 216 5.41 3.14 -6.14
N GLU A 217 6.35 3.36 -7.04
CA GLU A 217 7.45 2.44 -7.33
C GLU A 217 8.76 3.21 -7.27
N VAL A 218 9.63 2.85 -6.35
CA VAL A 218 11.00 3.37 -6.31
C VAL A 218 11.83 2.55 -7.28
N SER A 219 12.60 3.21 -8.15
CA SER A 219 13.46 2.51 -9.09
C SER A 219 14.46 1.60 -8.37
N PRO A 220 14.64 0.34 -8.78
CA PRO A 220 15.66 -0.53 -8.21
C PRO A 220 17.08 -0.14 -8.64
N HIS A 221 17.23 0.77 -9.63
CA HIS A 221 18.51 1.16 -10.22
C HIS A 221 19.02 2.54 -9.77
N ASN A 222 18.11 3.42 -9.34
CA ASN A 222 18.46 4.79 -8.95
C ASN A 222 17.58 5.26 -7.77
N PRO A 223 18.19 5.61 -6.63
CA PRO A 223 17.45 6.02 -5.43
C PRO A 223 16.61 7.31 -5.60
N GLU A 224 16.98 8.18 -6.53
CA GLU A 224 16.32 9.45 -6.79
C GLU A 224 15.08 9.31 -7.70
N THR A 225 14.98 8.14 -8.38
CA THR A 225 13.93 7.89 -9.37
C THR A 225 12.76 7.14 -8.74
N ALA A 226 11.56 7.68 -8.93
CA ALA A 226 10.32 7.02 -8.55
C ALA A 226 9.24 7.23 -9.62
N TYR A 227 8.29 6.31 -9.65
CA TYR A 227 7.12 6.33 -10.52
C TYR A 227 5.87 6.35 -9.67
N VAL A 228 4.89 7.15 -10.05
CA VAL A 228 3.63 7.29 -9.31
C VAL A 228 2.46 7.13 -10.26
N VAL A 229 1.53 6.28 -9.86
CA VAL A 229 0.26 6.07 -10.56
C VAL A 229 -0.86 6.76 -9.82
N VAL A 230 -1.62 7.58 -10.53
CA VAL A 230 -2.79 8.27 -9.99
C VAL A 230 -4.04 7.78 -10.69
N MET A 231 -5.04 7.36 -9.92
CA MET A 231 -6.36 6.99 -10.44
C MET A 231 -7.39 8.05 -10.06
N ARG A 232 -8.21 8.46 -11.03
CA ARG A 232 -9.24 9.49 -10.84
C ARG A 232 -10.64 9.03 -11.23
N TYR A 233 -10.84 7.71 -11.30
CA TYR A 233 -12.14 7.14 -11.71
C TYR A 233 -13.31 7.57 -10.81
N LYS A 234 -13.08 7.84 -9.53
CA LYS A 234 -14.10 8.40 -8.61
C LYS A 234 -14.58 9.80 -9.03
N PHE A 235 -13.79 10.48 -9.86
CA PHE A 235 -14.11 11.79 -10.45
C PHE A 235 -14.52 11.69 -11.92
N MET A 236 -14.91 10.51 -12.40
CA MET A 236 -15.27 10.22 -13.80
C MET A 236 -14.15 10.54 -14.80
N ASP A 237 -12.91 10.56 -14.34
CA ASP A 237 -11.73 10.79 -15.16
C ASP A 237 -10.92 9.48 -15.25
N LEU A 238 -10.99 8.86 -16.44
CA LEU A 238 -10.39 7.56 -16.74
C LEU A 238 -9.08 7.70 -17.53
N THR A 239 -8.52 8.90 -17.56
CA THR A 239 -7.23 9.19 -18.19
C THR A 239 -6.10 8.46 -17.44
N PRO A 240 -5.14 7.85 -18.14
CA PRO A 240 -3.96 7.30 -17.51
C PRO A 240 -3.07 8.44 -16.95
N TYR A 241 -2.64 8.30 -15.71
CA TYR A 241 -1.70 9.20 -15.07
C TYR A 241 -0.55 8.40 -14.47
N VAL A 242 0.61 8.48 -15.11
CA VAL A 242 1.87 7.92 -14.60
C VAL A 242 2.91 9.04 -14.59
N TYR A 243 3.36 9.39 -13.40
CA TYR A 243 4.39 10.41 -13.20
C TYR A 243 5.72 9.75 -12.87
N LYS A 244 6.81 10.31 -13.41
CA LYS A 244 8.18 9.94 -13.12
C LYS A 244 8.94 11.11 -12.52
N THR A 245 9.71 10.87 -11.49
CA THR A 245 10.72 11.80 -10.99
C THR A 245 12.12 11.17 -11.10
N ASN A 246 13.15 12.00 -11.25
CA ASN A 246 14.56 11.60 -11.19
C ASN A 246 15.35 12.39 -10.14
N ASN A 247 14.66 13.08 -9.23
CA ASN A 247 15.25 13.98 -8.24
C ASN A 247 14.41 14.04 -6.95
N TYR A 248 14.01 12.86 -6.44
CA TYR A 248 13.22 12.75 -5.20
C TYR A 248 11.92 13.59 -5.19
N GLY A 249 11.27 13.77 -6.35
CA GLY A 249 9.99 14.48 -6.44
C GLY A 249 10.10 16.01 -6.47
N GLU A 250 11.30 16.58 -6.63
CA GLU A 250 11.46 18.02 -6.85
C GLU A 250 10.82 18.45 -8.18
N SER A 251 10.85 17.56 -9.18
CA SER A 251 10.13 17.72 -10.44
C SER A 251 9.57 16.39 -10.94
N TRP A 252 8.51 16.47 -11.75
CA TRP A 252 7.79 15.34 -12.27
C TRP A 252 7.54 15.49 -13.77
N GLU A 253 7.63 14.36 -14.47
CA GLU A 253 7.29 14.17 -15.87
C GLU A 253 6.10 13.23 -15.98
N LEU A 254 5.12 13.54 -16.83
CA LEU A 254 4.02 12.64 -17.16
C LEU A 254 4.47 11.70 -18.29
N ILE A 255 4.47 10.39 -18.06
CA ILE A 255 4.98 9.36 -18.98
C ILE A 255 3.85 8.42 -19.42
N THR A 256 2.87 8.93 -20.16
CA THR A 256 1.66 8.18 -20.57
C THR A 256 1.57 7.97 -22.07
N GLU A 257 2.57 8.35 -22.84
CA GLU A 257 2.62 8.11 -24.28
C GLU A 257 2.47 6.60 -24.58
N GLY A 258 1.55 6.25 -25.47
CA GLY A 258 1.22 4.86 -25.81
C GLY A 258 0.23 4.16 -24.86
N LEU A 259 -0.22 4.83 -23.81
CA LEU A 259 -1.23 4.32 -22.88
C LEU A 259 -2.63 4.91 -23.13
N GLU A 260 -2.79 5.66 -24.21
CA GLU A 260 -4.04 6.33 -24.56
C GLU A 260 -5.13 5.29 -24.91
N GLY A 261 -6.34 5.59 -24.51
CA GLY A 261 -7.51 4.76 -24.80
C GLY A 261 -8.67 5.11 -23.87
N GLN A 262 -9.89 4.91 -24.35
CA GLN A 262 -11.07 5.07 -23.49
C GLN A 262 -11.03 4.01 -22.37
N HIS A 263 -11.18 4.46 -21.12
CA HIS A 263 -11.27 3.60 -19.96
C HIS A 263 -9.98 2.83 -19.59
N ASN A 264 -8.81 3.32 -19.99
CA ASN A 264 -7.55 2.61 -19.81
C ASN A 264 -6.66 3.23 -18.71
N PHE A 265 -7.24 3.67 -17.61
CA PHE A 265 -6.44 4.19 -16.50
C PHE A 265 -5.49 3.12 -15.93
N VAL A 266 -4.30 3.57 -15.56
CA VAL A 266 -3.27 2.69 -15.00
C VAL A 266 -3.55 2.43 -13.53
N ARG A 267 -3.40 1.18 -13.09
CA ARG A 267 -3.53 0.77 -11.69
C ARG A 267 -2.19 0.61 -10.99
N VAL A 268 -1.19 0.16 -11.72
CA VAL A 268 0.12 -0.15 -11.14
C VAL A 268 1.23 -0.01 -12.18
N VAL A 269 2.39 0.43 -11.73
CA VAL A 269 3.65 0.37 -12.49
C VAL A 269 4.68 -0.39 -11.66
N ARG A 270 5.51 -1.19 -12.35
CA ARG A 270 6.66 -1.87 -11.76
C ARG A 270 7.88 -1.66 -12.65
N ALA A 271 9.00 -1.30 -12.03
CA ALA A 271 10.29 -1.23 -12.72
C ALA A 271 10.94 -2.62 -12.75
N ASP A 272 11.52 -2.97 -13.90
CA ASP A 272 12.26 -4.22 -14.02
C ASP A 272 13.52 -4.19 -13.13
N PRO A 273 13.77 -5.19 -12.29
CA PRO A 273 14.90 -5.18 -11.37
C PRO A 273 16.24 -5.44 -12.06
N LYS A 274 16.25 -5.88 -13.32
CA LYS A 274 17.47 -6.22 -14.09
C LYS A 274 17.73 -5.27 -15.24
N VAL A 275 16.67 -4.76 -15.87
CA VAL A 275 16.78 -3.91 -17.06
C VAL A 275 16.38 -2.49 -16.70
N GLN A 276 17.36 -1.61 -16.61
CA GLN A 276 17.12 -0.20 -16.31
C GLN A 276 16.25 0.45 -17.39
N GLY A 277 15.21 1.16 -16.97
CA GLY A 277 14.28 1.88 -17.86
C GLY A 277 13.12 1.04 -18.39
N LEU A 278 13.14 -0.29 -18.21
CA LEU A 278 11.99 -1.13 -18.55
C LEU A 278 10.94 -1.04 -17.45
N LEU A 279 9.71 -0.73 -17.83
CA LEU A 279 8.55 -0.62 -16.95
C LEU A 279 7.44 -1.56 -17.41
N TYR A 280 6.72 -2.11 -16.46
CA TYR A 280 5.49 -2.86 -16.68
C TYR A 280 4.32 -2.06 -16.13
N ALA A 281 3.30 -1.85 -16.92
CA ALA A 281 2.09 -1.12 -16.52
C ALA A 281 0.87 -2.04 -16.56
N GLY A 282 0.21 -2.21 -15.42
CA GLY A 282 -1.09 -2.85 -15.34
C GLY A 282 -2.18 -1.80 -15.42
N THR A 283 -3.07 -1.95 -16.40
CA THR A 283 -4.20 -1.05 -16.63
C THR A 283 -5.53 -1.70 -16.24
N GLU A 284 -6.63 -0.98 -16.39
CA GLU A 284 -7.97 -1.55 -16.18
C GLU A 284 -8.31 -2.65 -17.19
N THR A 285 -7.78 -2.56 -18.37
CA THR A 285 -8.15 -3.44 -19.49
C THR A 285 -7.06 -4.41 -19.92
N GLY A 286 -5.87 -4.32 -19.33
CA GLY A 286 -4.77 -5.22 -19.68
C GLY A 286 -3.41 -4.78 -19.15
N PHE A 287 -2.40 -5.37 -19.77
CA PHE A 287 -1.01 -5.29 -19.35
C PHE A 287 -0.12 -5.02 -20.57
#